data_8b7bc2727088d581e1180cc69d3fd741
#
_entry.id   8b7bc2727088d581e1180cc69d3fd741
#
_cell.length_a   1.000
_cell.length_b   1.000
_cell.length_c   1.000
_cell.angle_alpha   90.00
_cell.angle_beta   90.00
_cell.angle_gamma   90.00
#
_symmetry.space_group_name_H-M   'P 1'
#
loop_
_entity.id
_entity.type
_entity.pdbx_description
1 polymer ?
#
loop_
_entity_poly.entity_id
_entity_poly.type
_entity_poly.pdbx_seq_one_letter_code
_entity_poly.pdbx_strand_id
1 'polypeptide(L)'
;MRKSLFMILSSIILIVGGQAAFSGGHSVTLDDVKARGNLLCGVSTGAPGFATVDDSGKDVGFDVDYCRALAAAIFGDPMAVKFVGLTSAVRFSALAAGEVDNLARNTTWTYSRDTDLKQTFLGVNYYDGQGFMVKKDLGVNSTLELDGATVCIQVGTTTELNLADYFKENGMSYEPVPTADNAESQQQYLAGACDTYTTDASALHGTRVNLENPDDHLVLPEIISKEPLGPLVRHGDDNWADIGRWVLNALIIAEEKGITKSNIDSWKDTKDAEIHRLLGTGDDDILAMVGLPKNAMYNAIKAGGNYGEIFENNLGATSGINIERGVNASWTKGGILYSPPFR
;
A
#
# COMPACT_ATOMS: atom_id res chain seq x y z
N MET A 1 -51.86 -55.82 49.51
CA MET A 1 -52.12 -55.20 48.18
C MET A 1 -51.59 -53.77 48.25
N ARG A 2 -50.35 -53.54 47.77
CA ARG A 2 -49.66 -52.22 47.73
C ARG A 2 -49.80 -51.67 46.30
N LYS A 3 -50.49 -50.56 46.17
CA LYS A 3 -50.57 -49.81 44.91
C LYS A 3 -49.33 -48.85 44.83
N SER A 4 -48.43 -49.09 43.92
CA SER A 4 -47.30 -48.18 43.60
C SER A 4 -47.78 -47.09 42.65
N LEU A 5 -47.65 -45.85 43.10
CA LEU A 5 -47.95 -44.64 42.32
C LEU A 5 -46.62 -44.21 41.59
N PHE A 6 -46.61 -44.32 40.23
CA PHE A 6 -45.50 -43.82 39.41
C PHE A 6 -45.76 -42.33 39.19
N MET A 7 -44.85 -41.50 39.72
CA MET A 7 -44.72 -40.07 39.42
C MET A 7 -43.87 -39.90 38.21
N ILE A 8 -44.41 -39.44 37.08
CA ILE A 8 -43.66 -39.05 35.90
C ILE A 8 -43.24 -37.59 36.09
N LEU A 9 -41.94 -37.39 36.30
CA LEU A 9 -41.32 -36.05 36.31
C LEU A 9 -41.05 -35.63 34.86
N SER A 10 -41.86 -34.74 34.30
CA SER A 10 -41.58 -34.10 33.00
C SER A 10 -40.56 -32.99 33.21
N SER A 11 -39.32 -33.26 32.81
CA SER A 11 -38.25 -32.24 32.75
C SER A 11 -38.49 -31.36 31.54
N ILE A 12 -38.90 -30.12 31.74
CA ILE A 12 -38.94 -29.06 30.72
C ILE A 12 -37.52 -28.58 30.53
N ILE A 13 -36.87 -28.95 29.43
CA ILE A 13 -35.61 -28.38 29.01
C ILE A 13 -35.91 -27.03 28.38
N LEU A 14 -35.63 -25.92 29.10
CA LEU A 14 -35.59 -24.59 28.54
C LEU A 14 -34.33 -24.50 27.66
N ILE A 15 -34.51 -24.58 26.35
CA ILE A 15 -33.46 -24.18 25.39
C ILE A 15 -33.42 -22.65 25.42
N VAL A 16 -32.51 -22.09 26.22
CA VAL A 16 -32.12 -20.70 26.12
C VAL A 16 -31.32 -20.60 24.82
N GLY A 17 -31.95 -20.20 23.75
CA GLY A 17 -31.30 -19.82 22.51
C GLY A 17 -30.42 -18.57 22.79
N GLY A 18 -29.16 -18.82 23.10
CA GLY A 18 -28.17 -17.75 23.11
C GLY A 18 -28.05 -17.22 21.70
N GLN A 19 -28.63 -16.06 21.40
CA GLN A 19 -28.24 -15.26 20.30
C GLN A 19 -26.78 -14.92 20.59
N ALA A 20 -25.81 -15.51 19.83
CA ALA A 20 -24.49 -15.02 19.77
C ALA A 20 -24.59 -13.58 19.24
N ALA A 21 -24.52 -12.60 20.13
CA ALA A 21 -24.26 -11.25 19.73
C ALA A 21 -22.90 -11.31 19.03
N PHE A 22 -22.88 -11.15 17.72
CA PHE A 22 -21.66 -10.82 17.00
C PHE A 22 -21.19 -9.49 17.59
N SER A 23 -20.29 -9.54 18.55
CA SER A 23 -19.53 -8.36 18.94
C SER A 23 -18.75 -7.97 17.70
N GLY A 24 -19.05 -6.80 17.13
CA GLY A 24 -18.23 -6.23 16.05
C GLY A 24 -16.76 -6.38 16.42
N GLY A 25 -15.92 -6.70 15.44
CA GLY A 25 -14.50 -6.94 15.66
C GLY A 25 -13.89 -5.79 16.47
N HIS A 26 -13.34 -6.10 17.64
CA HIS A 26 -12.65 -5.11 18.46
C HIS A 26 -11.24 -4.91 17.89
N SER A 27 -10.84 -3.66 17.65
CA SER A 27 -9.50 -3.29 17.25
C SER A 27 -8.92 -2.29 18.24
N VAL A 28 -7.88 -2.70 18.92
CA VAL A 28 -7.13 -1.83 19.84
C VAL A 28 -6.51 -0.67 19.07
N THR A 29 -5.99 -0.93 17.87
CA THR A 29 -5.39 0.11 17.03
C THR A 29 -6.42 1.15 16.58
N LEU A 30 -7.64 0.74 16.18
CA LEU A 30 -8.69 1.67 15.80
C LEU A 30 -9.12 2.56 16.97
N ASP A 31 -9.22 1.98 18.18
CA ASP A 31 -9.58 2.72 19.39
C ASP A 31 -8.52 3.77 19.73
N ASP A 32 -7.23 3.41 19.65
CA ASP A 32 -6.12 4.34 19.86
C ASP A 32 -6.09 5.46 18.82
N VAL A 33 -6.30 5.12 17.53
CA VAL A 33 -6.39 6.08 16.43
C VAL A 33 -7.54 7.05 16.65
N LYS A 34 -8.73 6.55 17.03
CA LYS A 34 -9.90 7.40 17.32
C LYS A 34 -9.68 8.28 18.56
N ALA A 35 -9.11 7.72 19.63
CA ALA A 35 -8.84 8.47 20.86
C ALA A 35 -7.82 9.60 20.63
N ARG A 36 -6.85 9.37 19.77
CA ARG A 36 -5.83 10.34 19.36
C ARG A 36 -6.37 11.41 18.40
N GLY A 37 -7.41 11.07 17.63
CA GLY A 37 -8.03 11.96 16.64
C GLY A 37 -7.27 12.07 15.32
N ASN A 38 -6.28 11.23 15.08
CA ASN A 38 -5.56 11.16 13.80
C ASN A 38 -4.87 9.81 13.61
N LEU A 39 -4.66 9.44 12.34
CA LEU A 39 -3.86 8.30 11.90
C LEU A 39 -2.37 8.67 11.91
N LEU A 40 -1.49 7.78 12.40
CA LEU A 40 -0.04 7.87 12.17
C LEU A 40 0.33 6.95 11.01
N CYS A 41 0.72 7.52 9.88
CA CYS A 41 1.09 6.77 8.69
C CYS A 41 2.59 6.88 8.40
N GLY A 42 3.30 5.75 8.43
CA GLY A 42 4.70 5.65 8.04
C GLY A 42 4.81 5.69 6.50
N VAL A 43 5.60 6.61 5.98
CA VAL A 43 5.85 6.82 4.55
C VAL A 43 7.34 6.88 4.26
N SER A 44 7.74 6.89 3.00
CA SER A 44 9.14 7.09 2.62
C SER A 44 9.62 8.50 2.97
N THR A 45 10.91 8.63 3.28
CA THR A 45 11.58 9.92 3.47
C THR A 45 11.72 10.73 2.17
N GLY A 46 11.56 10.09 1.00
CA GLY A 46 11.62 10.71 -0.31
C GLY A 46 11.63 9.65 -1.40
N ALA A 47 10.44 9.30 -1.93
CA ALA A 47 10.26 8.42 -3.07
C ALA A 47 9.34 9.12 -4.07
N PRO A 48 9.87 9.70 -5.16
CA PRO A 48 9.08 10.42 -6.13
C PRO A 48 7.91 9.57 -6.66
N GLY A 49 6.73 10.15 -6.69
CA GLY A 49 5.49 9.46 -7.04
C GLY A 49 4.82 8.67 -5.91
N PHE A 50 5.55 8.22 -4.88
CA PHE A 50 4.98 7.46 -3.75
C PHE A 50 4.82 8.30 -2.48
N ALA A 51 5.89 8.94 -2.03
CA ALA A 51 5.84 9.86 -0.89
C ALA A 51 6.98 10.88 -1.01
N THR A 52 6.62 12.15 -1.14
CA THR A 52 7.53 13.30 -1.13
C THR A 52 6.83 14.48 -0.48
N VAL A 53 7.59 15.53 -0.23
CA VAL A 53 7.05 16.83 0.22
C VAL A 53 7.12 17.77 -0.98
N ASP A 54 6.00 18.40 -1.32
CA ASP A 54 5.93 19.39 -2.40
C ASP A 54 6.52 20.75 -1.97
N ASP A 55 6.62 21.68 -2.91
CA ASP A 55 7.17 23.02 -2.68
C ASP A 55 6.42 23.83 -1.62
N SER A 56 5.19 23.45 -1.30
CA SER A 56 4.38 24.06 -0.24
C SER A 56 4.60 23.44 1.14
N GLY A 57 5.42 22.38 1.23
CA GLY A 57 5.66 21.63 2.46
C GLY A 57 4.59 20.58 2.76
N LYS A 58 3.76 20.19 1.78
CA LYS A 58 2.70 19.20 1.92
C LYS A 58 3.20 17.84 1.45
N ASP A 59 2.90 16.80 2.23
CA ASP A 59 3.12 15.43 1.80
C ASP A 59 2.24 15.10 0.59
N VAL A 60 2.83 14.50 -0.46
CA VAL A 60 2.16 14.10 -1.70
C VAL A 60 2.69 12.74 -2.17
N GLY A 61 1.87 11.98 -2.88
CA GLY A 61 2.25 10.71 -3.45
C GLY A 61 1.19 9.62 -3.32
N PHE A 62 1.41 8.54 -4.01
CA PHE A 62 0.51 7.40 -4.12
C PHE A 62 0.23 6.74 -2.75
N ASP A 63 1.27 6.52 -1.93
CA ASP A 63 1.16 5.98 -0.58
C ASP A 63 0.53 7.00 0.39
N VAL A 64 0.82 8.28 0.19
CA VAL A 64 0.24 9.38 0.95
C VAL A 64 -1.27 9.47 0.73
N ASP A 65 -1.73 9.34 -0.53
CA ASP A 65 -3.15 9.41 -0.86
C ASP A 65 -3.92 8.19 -0.33
N TYR A 66 -3.31 6.99 -0.29
CA TYR A 66 -3.89 5.85 0.42
C TYR A 66 -4.10 6.14 1.92
N CYS A 67 -3.11 6.71 2.60
CA CYS A 67 -3.24 7.07 4.02
C CYS A 67 -4.32 8.14 4.25
N ARG A 68 -4.47 9.10 3.34
CA ARG A 68 -5.57 10.07 3.35
C ARG A 68 -6.93 9.42 3.16
N ALA A 69 -7.03 8.44 2.26
CA ALA A 69 -8.25 7.67 2.07
C ALA A 69 -8.61 6.88 3.33
N LEU A 70 -7.63 6.27 4.00
CA LEU A 70 -7.82 5.56 5.27
C LEU A 70 -8.27 6.52 6.40
N ALA A 71 -7.64 7.69 6.53
CA ALA A 71 -8.06 8.71 7.49
C ALA A 71 -9.49 9.21 7.20
N ALA A 72 -9.83 9.44 5.93
CA ALA A 72 -11.18 9.84 5.53
C ALA A 72 -12.23 8.76 5.84
N ALA A 73 -11.88 7.48 5.69
CA ALA A 73 -12.77 6.38 6.06
C ALA A 73 -13.08 6.37 7.56
N ILE A 74 -12.09 6.66 8.39
CA ILE A 74 -12.22 6.61 9.86
C ILE A 74 -12.90 7.87 10.42
N PHE A 75 -12.47 9.05 9.95
CA PHE A 75 -12.83 10.34 10.54
C PHE A 75 -13.77 11.19 9.66
N GLY A 76 -13.97 10.83 8.38
CA GLY A 76 -14.61 11.70 7.41
C GLY A 76 -13.71 12.86 6.95
N ASP A 77 -12.47 12.93 7.42
CA ASP A 77 -11.50 13.98 7.14
C ASP A 77 -10.18 13.37 6.64
N PRO A 78 -9.78 13.59 5.37
CA PRO A 78 -8.51 13.12 4.83
C PRO A 78 -7.28 13.80 5.45
N MET A 79 -7.47 14.90 6.17
CA MET A 79 -6.37 15.60 6.83
C MET A 79 -6.14 15.12 8.27
N ALA A 80 -7.01 14.22 8.80
CA ALA A 80 -6.82 13.58 10.11
C ALA A 80 -5.74 12.49 10.06
N VAL A 81 -4.59 12.81 9.48
CA VAL A 81 -3.41 11.95 9.35
C VAL A 81 -2.14 12.74 9.60
N LYS A 82 -1.18 12.10 10.29
CA LYS A 82 0.21 12.58 10.40
C LYS A 82 1.12 11.60 9.70
N PHE A 83 1.96 12.12 8.82
CA PHE A 83 2.96 11.34 8.12
C PHE A 83 4.25 11.28 8.92
N VAL A 84 4.85 10.09 8.97
CA VAL A 84 6.12 9.83 9.65
C VAL A 84 7.09 9.29 8.60
N GLY A 85 8.10 10.07 8.23
CA GLY A 85 9.12 9.67 7.27
C GLY A 85 10.03 8.58 7.86
N LEU A 86 10.09 7.43 7.22
CA LEU A 86 10.87 6.26 7.68
C LEU A 86 11.83 5.81 6.58
N THR A 87 13.09 5.54 6.94
CA THR A 87 14.04 4.89 6.03
C THR A 87 13.69 3.40 5.87
N SER A 88 14.28 2.74 4.88
CA SER A 88 14.10 1.31 4.66
C SER A 88 14.54 0.46 5.86
N ALA A 89 15.60 0.88 6.55
CA ALA A 89 16.18 0.16 7.67
C ALA A 89 15.30 0.17 8.94
N VAL A 90 14.56 1.27 9.19
CA VAL A 90 13.84 1.44 10.47
C VAL A 90 12.33 1.23 10.37
N ARG A 91 11.76 1.15 9.16
CA ARG A 91 10.30 1.10 8.94
C ARG A 91 9.59 -0.02 9.71
N PHE A 92 10.18 -1.22 9.73
CA PHE A 92 9.56 -2.39 10.38
C PHE A 92 9.65 -2.31 11.90
N SER A 93 10.77 -1.82 12.45
CA SER A 93 10.90 -1.61 13.90
C SER A 93 9.96 -0.50 14.39
N ALA A 94 9.82 0.59 13.64
CA ALA A 94 8.87 1.66 13.96
C ALA A 94 7.41 1.17 13.95
N LEU A 95 7.02 0.36 12.95
CA LEU A 95 5.69 -0.25 12.91
C LEU A 95 5.48 -1.22 14.09
N ALA A 96 6.46 -2.09 14.36
CA ALA A 96 6.39 -3.05 15.47
C ALA A 96 6.31 -2.37 16.84
N ALA A 97 7.01 -1.24 17.03
CA ALA A 97 6.98 -0.44 18.26
C ALA A 97 5.69 0.39 18.43
N GLY A 98 4.85 0.48 17.41
CA GLY A 98 3.64 1.31 17.45
C GLY A 98 3.89 2.80 17.25
N GLU A 99 5.04 3.18 16.70
CA GLU A 99 5.33 4.57 16.33
C GLU A 99 4.46 5.03 15.16
N VAL A 100 3.98 4.08 14.34
CA VAL A 100 2.98 4.28 13.29
C VAL A 100 1.90 3.20 13.39
N ASP A 101 0.69 3.54 12.95
CA ASP A 101 -0.45 2.62 12.94
C ASP A 101 -0.51 1.79 11.64
N ASN A 102 -0.09 2.40 10.54
CA ASN A 102 -0.03 1.84 9.21
C ASN A 102 1.27 2.26 8.53
N LEU A 103 1.86 1.36 7.75
CA LEU A 103 3.03 1.63 6.94
C LEU A 103 2.64 1.54 5.45
N ALA A 104 2.58 2.67 4.76
CA ALA A 104 2.43 2.80 3.31
C ALA A 104 3.71 3.42 2.78
N ARG A 105 4.67 2.56 2.41
CA ARG A 105 6.04 2.99 2.15
C ARG A 105 6.68 2.07 1.09
N ASN A 106 6.07 2.00 -0.10
CA ASN A 106 6.55 1.18 -1.22
C ASN A 106 7.25 -0.10 -0.71
N THR A 107 6.53 -0.90 0.10
CA THR A 107 7.11 -2.05 0.79
C THR A 107 6.71 -3.34 0.09
N THR A 108 7.70 -4.07 -0.38
CA THR A 108 7.53 -5.36 -1.06
C THR A 108 7.02 -6.42 -0.09
N TRP A 109 5.95 -7.09 -0.44
CA TRP A 109 5.43 -8.24 0.27
C TRP A 109 6.34 -9.45 0.01
N THR A 110 7.03 -9.91 1.05
CA THR A 110 7.87 -11.10 1.00
C THR A 110 7.49 -12.07 2.11
N TYR A 111 7.85 -13.36 1.92
CA TYR A 111 7.64 -14.40 2.93
C TYR A 111 8.22 -14.00 4.30
N SER A 112 9.48 -13.55 4.35
CA SER A 112 10.14 -13.20 5.60
C SER A 112 9.50 -11.97 6.28
N ARG A 113 9.12 -10.95 5.53
CA ARG A 113 8.44 -9.76 6.08
C ARG A 113 7.09 -10.10 6.69
N ASP A 114 6.34 -10.98 6.04
CA ASP A 114 5.05 -11.47 6.51
C ASP A 114 5.21 -12.36 7.75
N THR A 115 6.01 -13.41 7.66
CA THR A 115 6.09 -14.46 8.69
C THR A 115 7.06 -14.16 9.82
N ASP A 116 8.31 -13.73 9.51
CA ASP A 116 9.35 -13.53 10.52
C ASP A 116 9.23 -12.16 11.19
N LEU A 117 8.98 -11.11 10.41
CA LEU A 117 8.84 -9.74 10.93
C LEU A 117 7.43 -9.46 11.48
N LYS A 118 6.50 -10.42 11.38
CA LYS A 118 5.14 -10.29 11.90
C LYS A 118 4.39 -9.08 11.34
N GLN A 119 4.43 -8.93 10.01
CA GLN A 119 3.76 -7.84 9.29
C GLN A 119 2.58 -8.36 8.49
N THR A 120 1.40 -7.77 8.65
CA THR A 120 0.21 -8.12 7.88
C THR A 120 0.09 -7.18 6.68
N PHE A 121 0.34 -7.68 5.48
CA PHE A 121 0.10 -6.93 4.25
C PHE A 121 -1.41 -6.83 3.95
N LEU A 122 -1.85 -5.66 3.55
CA LEU A 122 -3.27 -5.35 3.31
C LEU A 122 -3.72 -5.67 1.87
N GLY A 123 -2.78 -5.96 1.01
CA GLY A 123 -2.93 -6.24 -0.41
C GLY A 123 -1.77 -5.65 -1.18
N VAL A 124 -1.71 -5.95 -2.47
CA VAL A 124 -0.75 -5.31 -3.37
C VAL A 124 -1.42 -4.08 -3.98
N ASN A 125 -0.83 -2.90 -3.72
CA ASN A 125 -1.30 -1.65 -4.31
C ASN A 125 -0.49 -1.24 -5.55
N TYR A 126 0.72 -1.81 -5.75
CA TYR A 126 1.52 -1.59 -6.93
C TYR A 126 2.41 -2.80 -7.23
N TYR A 127 2.34 -3.33 -8.44
CA TYR A 127 3.22 -4.40 -8.93
C TYR A 127 4.41 -3.77 -9.63
N ASP A 128 5.57 -3.88 -9.01
CA ASP A 128 6.84 -3.33 -9.47
C ASP A 128 7.88 -4.42 -9.73
N GLY A 129 9.06 -4.00 -10.08
CA GLY A 129 10.26 -4.80 -10.19
C GLY A 129 11.50 -3.94 -10.05
N GLN A 130 12.63 -4.55 -9.72
CA GLN A 130 13.91 -3.87 -9.61
C GLN A 130 14.53 -3.62 -10.98
N GLY A 131 15.00 -2.38 -11.20
CA GLY A 131 15.72 -1.96 -12.38
C GLY A 131 17.06 -1.31 -12.05
N PHE A 132 17.73 -0.80 -13.08
CA PHE A 132 19.00 -0.07 -12.98
C PHE A 132 18.93 1.21 -13.78
N MET A 133 19.48 2.29 -13.24
CA MET A 133 19.66 3.56 -13.94
C MET A 133 21.16 3.85 -14.10
N VAL A 134 21.56 4.19 -15.32
CA VAL A 134 22.94 4.51 -15.69
C VAL A 134 23.02 5.86 -16.39
N LYS A 135 24.19 6.49 -16.37
CA LYS A 135 24.49 7.61 -17.28
C LYS A 135 24.67 7.07 -18.69
N LYS A 136 24.12 7.74 -19.70
CA LYS A 136 24.24 7.31 -21.11
C LYS A 136 25.69 7.28 -21.63
N ASP A 137 26.52 8.12 -21.08
CA ASP A 137 27.97 8.17 -21.44
C ASP A 137 28.74 6.92 -20.96
N LEU A 138 28.19 6.14 -20.03
CA LEU A 138 28.72 4.82 -19.67
C LEU A 138 28.66 3.83 -20.84
N GLY A 139 27.77 4.05 -21.82
CA GLY A 139 27.65 3.22 -23.02
C GLY A 139 27.02 1.87 -22.83
N VAL A 140 26.40 1.61 -21.64
CA VAL A 140 25.73 0.36 -21.26
C VAL A 140 24.27 0.41 -21.67
N ASN A 141 23.74 -0.69 -22.23
CA ASN A 141 22.35 -0.81 -22.66
C ASN A 141 21.63 -2.04 -22.08
N SER A 142 22.34 -2.88 -21.34
CA SER A 142 21.82 -4.06 -20.66
C SER A 142 22.43 -4.22 -19.29
N THR A 143 21.66 -4.76 -18.33
CA THR A 143 22.14 -5.07 -16.97
C THR A 143 23.28 -6.09 -16.99
N LEU A 144 23.36 -6.96 -18.02
CA LEU A 144 24.43 -7.93 -18.18
C LEU A 144 25.79 -7.31 -18.56
N GLU A 145 25.80 -6.02 -18.89
CA GLU A 145 27.03 -5.26 -19.19
C GLU A 145 27.58 -4.55 -17.93
N LEU A 146 26.96 -4.76 -16.75
CA LEU A 146 27.35 -4.13 -15.48
C LEU A 146 28.34 -4.98 -14.66
N ASP A 147 29.03 -5.97 -15.26
CA ASP A 147 30.05 -6.75 -14.54
C ASP A 147 31.19 -5.85 -14.05
N GLY A 148 31.49 -5.92 -12.74
CA GLY A 148 32.50 -5.09 -12.09
C GLY A 148 32.05 -3.67 -11.73
N ALA A 149 30.79 -3.30 -11.99
CA ALA A 149 30.29 -1.95 -11.72
C ALA A 149 30.21 -1.63 -10.23
N THR A 150 30.37 -0.35 -9.88
CA THR A 150 30.00 0.19 -8.58
C THR A 150 28.50 0.50 -8.57
N VAL A 151 27.78 0.03 -7.54
CA VAL A 151 26.30 0.06 -7.48
C VAL A 151 25.82 0.79 -6.24
N CYS A 152 25.16 1.93 -6.41
CA CYS A 152 24.43 2.59 -5.33
C CYS A 152 23.18 1.79 -4.96
N ILE A 153 23.10 1.36 -3.69
CA ILE A 153 22.02 0.49 -3.19
C ILE A 153 21.58 0.87 -1.77
N GLN A 154 20.28 0.93 -1.55
CA GLN A 154 19.71 1.18 -0.22
C GLN A 154 19.80 -0.05 0.67
N VAL A 155 20.34 0.13 1.89
CA VAL A 155 20.40 -0.93 2.89
C VAL A 155 19.00 -1.26 3.46
N GLY A 156 18.80 -2.53 3.83
CA GLY A 156 17.54 -3.02 4.43
C GLY A 156 16.40 -3.18 3.41
N THR A 157 16.72 -3.35 2.15
CA THR A 157 15.76 -3.51 1.04
C THR A 157 15.79 -4.92 0.46
N THR A 158 14.72 -5.30 -0.25
CA THR A 158 14.70 -6.48 -1.13
C THR A 158 15.68 -6.31 -2.29
N THR A 159 15.82 -5.06 -2.77
CA THR A 159 16.70 -4.74 -3.91
C THR A 159 18.17 -4.99 -3.60
N GLU A 160 18.61 -4.83 -2.34
CA GLU A 160 19.96 -5.21 -1.90
C GLU A 160 20.18 -6.73 -2.03
N LEU A 161 19.20 -7.55 -1.63
CA LEU A 161 19.27 -9.00 -1.72
C LEU A 161 19.18 -9.48 -3.18
N ASN A 162 18.26 -8.94 -3.95
CA ASN A 162 18.08 -9.31 -5.36
C ASN A 162 19.30 -8.94 -6.21
N LEU A 163 19.96 -7.81 -5.90
CA LEU A 163 21.22 -7.41 -6.56
C LEU A 163 22.27 -8.49 -6.41
N ALA A 164 22.47 -8.99 -5.17
CA ALA A 164 23.46 -10.02 -4.88
C ALA A 164 23.15 -11.34 -5.61
N ASP A 165 21.87 -11.74 -5.59
CA ASP A 165 21.43 -12.96 -6.25
C ASP A 165 21.58 -12.86 -7.78
N TYR A 166 21.12 -11.78 -8.39
CA TYR A 166 21.17 -11.56 -9.84
C TYR A 166 22.60 -11.57 -10.38
N PHE A 167 23.52 -10.84 -9.73
CA PHE A 167 24.92 -10.79 -10.16
C PHE A 167 25.59 -12.17 -10.03
N LYS A 168 25.34 -12.87 -8.93
CA LYS A 168 25.85 -14.22 -8.70
C LYS A 168 25.33 -15.21 -9.73
N GLU A 169 24.03 -15.18 -10.05
CA GLU A 169 23.40 -16.08 -11.03
C GLU A 169 23.96 -15.88 -12.44
N ASN A 170 24.33 -14.63 -12.78
CA ASN A 170 24.90 -14.30 -14.08
C ASN A 170 26.45 -14.37 -14.11
N GLY A 171 27.10 -14.80 -13.01
CA GLY A 171 28.56 -14.91 -12.91
C GLY A 171 29.27 -13.55 -12.92
N MET A 172 28.56 -12.48 -12.54
CA MET A 172 29.06 -11.12 -12.48
C MET A 172 29.48 -10.74 -11.06
N SER A 173 30.34 -9.74 -10.97
CA SER A 173 30.80 -9.08 -9.73
C SER A 173 30.31 -7.64 -9.68
N TYR A 174 30.22 -7.04 -8.50
CA TYR A 174 29.94 -5.63 -8.30
C TYR A 174 30.57 -5.12 -7.01
N GLU A 175 30.72 -3.80 -6.88
CA GLU A 175 31.11 -3.14 -5.64
C GLU A 175 29.92 -2.33 -5.09
N PRO A 176 29.37 -2.68 -3.92
CA PRO A 176 28.24 -1.96 -3.37
C PRO A 176 28.66 -0.61 -2.78
N VAL A 177 27.89 0.42 -3.08
CA VAL A 177 27.92 1.74 -2.43
C VAL A 177 26.63 1.86 -1.61
N PRO A 178 26.66 1.46 -0.31
CA PRO A 178 25.48 1.43 0.53
C PRO A 178 25.03 2.83 0.88
N THR A 179 23.71 3.06 0.86
CA THR A 179 23.05 4.33 1.15
C THR A 179 21.90 4.14 2.12
N ALA A 180 21.54 5.18 2.88
CA ALA A 180 20.45 5.13 3.85
C ALA A 180 19.07 5.34 3.22
N ASP A 181 18.98 6.19 2.17
CA ASP A 181 17.72 6.53 1.52
C ASP A 181 17.89 6.88 0.03
N ASN A 182 16.77 7.17 -0.65
CA ASN A 182 16.78 7.51 -2.08
C ASN A 182 17.55 8.80 -2.38
N ALA A 183 17.47 9.80 -1.48
CA ALA A 183 18.16 11.08 -1.70
C ALA A 183 19.67 10.89 -1.68
N GLU A 184 20.18 10.11 -0.73
CA GLU A 184 21.61 9.76 -0.66
C GLU A 184 22.02 8.93 -1.88
N SER A 185 21.22 7.92 -2.29
CA SER A 185 21.51 7.12 -3.50
C SER A 185 21.63 7.99 -4.74
N GLN A 186 20.67 8.91 -4.93
CA GLN A 186 20.69 9.86 -6.04
C GLN A 186 21.92 10.78 -5.98
N GLN A 187 22.25 11.30 -4.80
CA GLN A 187 23.40 12.18 -4.61
C GLN A 187 24.72 11.47 -4.95
N GLN A 188 24.92 10.25 -4.45
CA GLN A 188 26.12 9.45 -4.71
C GLN A 188 26.24 9.10 -6.20
N TYR A 189 25.14 8.69 -6.83
CA TYR A 189 25.08 8.39 -8.26
C TYR A 189 25.43 9.62 -9.12
N LEU A 190 24.84 10.78 -8.85
CA LEU A 190 25.13 12.01 -9.58
C LEU A 190 26.58 12.49 -9.38
N ALA A 191 27.14 12.29 -8.19
CA ALA A 191 28.53 12.60 -7.88
C ALA A 191 29.51 11.62 -8.55
N GLY A 192 29.05 10.54 -9.16
CA GLY A 192 29.90 9.53 -9.79
C GLY A 192 30.59 8.60 -8.79
N ALA A 193 30.06 8.47 -7.56
CA ALA A 193 30.54 7.50 -6.59
C ALA A 193 30.11 6.07 -6.94
N CYS A 194 29.09 5.92 -7.78
CA CYS A 194 28.68 4.64 -8.36
C CYS A 194 28.34 4.81 -9.85
N ASP A 195 28.59 3.77 -10.63
CA ASP A 195 28.32 3.69 -12.06
C ASP A 195 26.83 3.56 -12.34
N THR A 196 26.12 2.88 -11.43
CA THR A 196 24.67 2.63 -11.56
C THR A 196 23.96 2.79 -10.22
N TYR A 197 22.70 3.22 -10.30
CA TYR A 197 21.76 3.24 -9.18
C TYR A 197 20.67 2.19 -9.41
N THR A 198 20.44 1.31 -8.43
CA THR A 198 19.41 0.27 -8.49
C THR A 198 18.41 0.41 -7.36
N THR A 199 17.13 0.30 -7.70
CA THR A 199 15.95 0.25 -6.82
C THR A 199 14.75 -0.17 -7.65
N ASP A 200 13.52 -0.04 -7.11
CA ASP A 200 12.27 -0.23 -7.83
C ASP A 200 12.25 0.60 -9.13
N ALA A 201 11.83 0.01 -10.24
CA ALA A 201 11.83 0.69 -11.54
C ALA A 201 10.96 1.94 -11.54
N SER A 202 9.81 1.91 -10.84
CA SER A 202 8.95 3.08 -10.68
C SER A 202 9.67 4.24 -9.97
N ALA A 203 10.48 3.93 -8.95
CA ALA A 203 11.29 4.93 -8.24
C ALA A 203 12.42 5.47 -9.11
N LEU A 204 13.05 4.63 -9.96
CA LEU A 204 14.05 5.09 -10.94
C LEU A 204 13.44 6.05 -11.96
N HIS A 205 12.24 5.72 -12.49
CA HIS A 205 11.54 6.63 -13.41
C HIS A 205 11.17 7.95 -12.72
N GLY A 206 10.65 7.90 -11.51
CA GLY A 206 10.34 9.08 -10.72
C GLY A 206 11.57 9.91 -10.38
N THR A 207 12.69 9.28 -10.07
CA THR A 207 13.98 9.96 -9.84
C THR A 207 14.47 10.62 -11.12
N ARG A 208 14.50 9.87 -12.23
CA ARG A 208 15.03 10.34 -13.52
C ARG A 208 14.35 11.62 -14.00
N VAL A 209 13.01 11.70 -13.95
CA VAL A 209 12.28 12.89 -14.45
C VAL A 209 12.52 14.14 -13.61
N ASN A 210 12.99 13.99 -12.38
CA ASN A 210 13.31 15.08 -11.46
C ASN A 210 14.80 15.47 -11.47
N LEU A 211 15.64 14.84 -12.30
CA LEU A 211 17.04 15.24 -12.48
C LEU A 211 17.14 16.51 -13.31
N GLU A 212 18.21 17.26 -13.13
CA GLU A 212 18.49 18.48 -13.92
C GLU A 212 18.54 18.19 -15.44
N ASN A 213 19.14 17.03 -15.82
CA ASN A 213 19.27 16.58 -17.21
C ASN A 213 18.74 15.14 -17.36
N PRO A 214 17.41 14.93 -17.38
CA PRO A 214 16.82 13.57 -17.43
C PRO A 214 17.27 12.75 -18.64
N ASP A 215 17.55 13.41 -19.74
CA ASP A 215 17.95 12.76 -21.00
C ASP A 215 19.38 12.23 -21.01
N ASP A 216 20.22 12.60 -20.06
CA ASP A 216 21.57 12.05 -19.89
C ASP A 216 21.54 10.70 -19.16
N HIS A 217 20.38 10.27 -18.68
CA HIS A 217 20.19 9.05 -17.90
C HIS A 217 19.29 8.05 -18.62
N LEU A 218 19.60 6.77 -18.46
CA LEU A 218 18.86 5.64 -19.02
C LEU A 218 18.45 4.69 -17.88
N VAL A 219 17.16 4.38 -17.76
CA VAL A 219 16.71 3.20 -17.01
C VAL A 219 16.82 2.01 -17.96
N LEU A 220 17.63 1.01 -17.58
CA LEU A 220 17.86 -0.18 -18.39
C LEU A 220 16.57 -1.00 -18.52
N PRO A 221 16.39 -1.74 -19.63
CA PRO A 221 15.12 -2.38 -19.95
C PRO A 221 14.82 -3.63 -19.11
N GLU A 222 15.83 -4.25 -18.50
CA GLU A 222 15.63 -5.47 -17.74
C GLU A 222 15.06 -5.18 -16.35
N ILE A 223 14.10 -5.99 -15.96
CA ILE A 223 13.54 -6.06 -14.61
C ILE A 223 14.02 -7.37 -13.97
N ILE A 224 14.78 -7.28 -12.90
CA ILE A 224 15.49 -8.42 -12.31
C ILE A 224 14.73 -9.09 -11.15
N SER A 225 13.62 -8.53 -10.69
CA SER A 225 12.84 -9.09 -9.57
C SER A 225 11.35 -8.85 -9.70
N LYS A 226 10.59 -9.43 -8.78
CA LYS A 226 9.19 -9.11 -8.54
C LYS A 226 9.08 -8.33 -7.24
N GLU A 227 8.54 -7.14 -7.31
CA GLU A 227 8.32 -6.26 -6.16
C GLU A 227 6.81 -5.96 -6.02
N PRO A 228 6.01 -6.88 -5.42
CA PRO A 228 4.61 -6.60 -5.11
C PRO A 228 4.55 -5.68 -3.89
N LEU A 229 4.37 -4.38 -4.13
CA LEU A 229 4.33 -3.36 -3.09
C LEU A 229 2.94 -3.28 -2.46
N GLY A 230 2.89 -3.02 -1.16
CA GLY A 230 1.61 -2.85 -0.49
C GLY A 230 1.71 -2.20 0.89
N PRO A 231 0.62 -1.58 1.36
CA PRO A 231 0.52 -1.11 2.73
C PRO A 231 0.42 -2.28 3.69
N LEU A 232 0.89 -2.08 4.92
CA LEU A 232 0.94 -3.12 5.93
C LEU A 232 0.72 -2.57 7.34
N VAL A 233 0.35 -3.46 8.25
CA VAL A 233 0.12 -3.20 9.67
C VAL A 233 0.78 -4.27 10.53
N ARG A 234 0.82 -4.09 11.85
CA ARG A 234 1.30 -5.12 12.79
C ARG A 234 0.38 -6.36 12.76
N HIS A 235 0.95 -7.54 12.97
CA HIS A 235 0.16 -8.74 13.28
C HIS A 235 -0.65 -8.58 14.58
N GLY A 236 -1.77 -9.31 14.66
CA GLY A 236 -2.54 -9.48 15.90
C GLY A 236 -3.70 -8.51 16.07
N ASP A 237 -3.96 -7.62 15.11
CA ASP A 237 -5.17 -6.80 15.03
C ASP A 237 -5.84 -7.02 13.67
N ASP A 238 -6.53 -8.15 13.52
CA ASP A 238 -7.14 -8.55 12.25
C ASP A 238 -8.21 -7.56 11.81
N ASN A 239 -8.95 -6.97 12.75
CA ASN A 239 -9.96 -5.96 12.44
C ASN A 239 -9.32 -4.67 11.87
N TRP A 240 -8.16 -4.25 12.40
CA TRP A 240 -7.40 -3.13 11.84
C TRP A 240 -6.88 -3.45 10.44
N ALA A 241 -6.38 -4.67 10.24
CA ALA A 241 -5.95 -5.14 8.93
C ALA A 241 -7.10 -5.16 7.92
N ASP A 242 -8.30 -5.61 8.33
CA ASP A 242 -9.49 -5.61 7.49
C ASP A 242 -9.91 -4.18 7.09
N ILE A 243 -9.88 -3.23 8.02
CA ILE A 243 -10.16 -1.82 7.73
C ILE A 243 -9.25 -1.30 6.61
N GLY A 244 -7.94 -1.44 6.77
CA GLY A 244 -6.98 -0.95 5.77
C GLY A 244 -7.10 -1.67 4.43
N ARG A 245 -7.28 -2.99 4.45
CA ARG A 245 -7.50 -3.82 3.26
C ARG A 245 -8.75 -3.41 2.50
N TRP A 246 -9.86 -3.21 3.18
CA TRP A 246 -11.13 -2.86 2.54
C TRP A 246 -11.18 -1.41 2.07
N VAL A 247 -10.40 -0.49 2.66
CA VAL A 247 -10.19 0.84 2.07
C VAL A 247 -9.46 0.71 0.73
N LEU A 248 -8.36 -0.06 0.65
CA LEU A 248 -7.66 -0.30 -0.61
C LEU A 248 -8.58 -0.94 -1.65
N ASN A 249 -9.31 -1.98 -1.28
CA ASN A 249 -10.26 -2.65 -2.16
C ASN A 249 -11.37 -1.72 -2.63
N ALA A 250 -11.88 -0.84 -1.78
CA ALA A 250 -12.91 0.14 -2.14
C ALA A 250 -12.44 1.09 -3.24
N LEU A 251 -11.17 1.54 -3.18
CA LEU A 251 -10.59 2.38 -4.22
C LEU A 251 -10.47 1.63 -5.56
N ILE A 252 -10.11 0.34 -5.53
CA ILE A 252 -10.02 -0.51 -6.73
C ILE A 252 -11.41 -0.79 -7.31
N ILE A 253 -12.40 -1.13 -6.47
CA ILE A 253 -13.79 -1.33 -6.91
C ILE A 253 -14.37 -0.05 -7.53
N ALA A 254 -14.07 1.10 -6.93
CA ALA A 254 -14.54 2.37 -7.47
C ALA A 254 -13.99 2.62 -8.89
N GLU A 255 -12.72 2.30 -9.17
CA GLU A 255 -12.18 2.36 -10.54
C GLU A 255 -12.90 1.39 -11.47
N GLU A 256 -13.10 0.15 -11.03
CA GLU A 256 -13.77 -0.90 -11.80
C GLU A 256 -15.20 -0.50 -12.19
N LYS A 257 -15.92 0.15 -11.28
CA LYS A 257 -17.30 0.62 -11.48
C LYS A 257 -17.36 2.00 -12.16
N GLY A 258 -16.24 2.66 -12.43
CA GLY A 258 -16.22 4.01 -13.01
C GLY A 258 -16.66 5.10 -12.04
N ILE A 259 -16.59 4.85 -10.74
CA ILE A 259 -16.87 5.84 -9.69
C ILE A 259 -15.61 6.68 -9.49
N THR A 260 -15.74 7.99 -9.63
CA THR A 260 -14.65 8.96 -9.49
C THR A 260 -14.96 9.93 -8.36
N LYS A 261 -13.94 10.66 -7.91
CA LYS A 261 -14.10 11.77 -6.95
C LYS A 261 -15.16 12.78 -7.41
N SER A 262 -15.23 13.05 -8.71
CA SER A 262 -16.14 14.04 -9.26
C SER A 262 -17.57 13.56 -9.43
N ASN A 263 -17.78 12.26 -9.72
CA ASN A 263 -19.09 11.71 -10.03
C ASN A 263 -19.72 10.87 -8.91
N ILE A 264 -19.01 10.59 -7.80
CA ILE A 264 -19.47 9.69 -6.73
C ILE A 264 -20.86 10.05 -6.18
N ASP A 265 -21.19 11.34 -6.14
CA ASP A 265 -22.50 11.79 -5.64
C ASP A 265 -23.66 11.35 -6.53
N SER A 266 -23.44 11.20 -7.84
CA SER A 266 -24.45 10.70 -8.77
C SER A 266 -24.76 9.21 -8.66
N TRP A 267 -23.92 8.45 -7.93
CA TRP A 267 -24.12 7.03 -7.70
C TRP A 267 -24.96 6.70 -6.46
N LYS A 268 -25.33 7.69 -5.66
CA LYS A 268 -26.12 7.49 -4.43
C LYS A 268 -27.49 6.86 -4.69
N ASP A 269 -28.09 7.13 -5.84
CA ASP A 269 -29.42 6.63 -6.26
C ASP A 269 -29.31 5.46 -7.27
N THR A 270 -28.14 4.79 -7.35
CA THR A 270 -27.93 3.63 -8.23
C THR A 270 -28.84 2.47 -7.88
N LYS A 271 -29.05 1.54 -8.82
CA LYS A 271 -29.73 0.25 -8.57
C LYS A 271 -28.72 -0.89 -8.29
N ASP A 272 -27.42 -0.62 -8.38
CA ASP A 272 -26.37 -1.61 -8.10
C ASP A 272 -26.23 -1.80 -6.60
N ALA A 273 -26.60 -2.99 -6.11
CA ALA A 273 -26.56 -3.32 -4.69
C ALA A 273 -25.16 -3.33 -4.08
N GLU A 274 -24.11 -3.61 -4.88
CA GLU A 274 -22.71 -3.54 -4.43
C GLU A 274 -22.30 -2.09 -4.19
N ILE A 275 -22.69 -1.19 -5.12
CA ILE A 275 -22.41 0.24 -4.96
C ILE A 275 -23.17 0.83 -3.77
N HIS A 276 -24.41 0.40 -3.52
CA HIS A 276 -25.13 0.82 -2.32
C HIS A 276 -24.40 0.44 -1.03
N ARG A 277 -23.87 -0.80 -0.94
CA ARG A 277 -23.07 -1.22 0.21
C ARG A 277 -21.76 -0.44 0.30
N LEU A 278 -21.06 -0.26 -0.84
CA LEU A 278 -19.79 0.48 -0.91
C LEU A 278 -19.95 1.94 -0.46
N LEU A 279 -21.00 2.62 -0.90
CA LEU A 279 -21.22 4.03 -0.57
C LEU A 279 -22.01 4.25 0.74
N GLY A 280 -22.49 3.16 1.38
CA GLY A 280 -23.30 3.24 2.60
C GLY A 280 -24.68 3.87 2.38
N THR A 281 -25.27 3.77 1.19
CA THR A 281 -26.57 4.34 0.83
C THR A 281 -27.71 3.32 0.92
N GLY A 282 -27.41 2.03 1.11
CA GLY A 282 -28.38 0.97 1.36
C GLY A 282 -28.94 0.98 2.79
N ASP A 283 -29.83 0.04 3.12
CA ASP A 283 -30.42 -0.07 4.47
C ASP A 283 -29.43 -0.66 5.48
N ASP A 284 -28.59 -1.60 5.04
CA ASP A 284 -27.62 -2.30 5.89
C ASP A 284 -26.41 -1.43 6.22
N ASP A 285 -25.93 -1.54 7.46
CA ASP A 285 -24.66 -0.96 7.92
C ASP A 285 -23.62 -2.07 8.12
N ILE A 286 -23.05 -2.54 7.03
CA ILE A 286 -22.06 -3.63 7.08
C ILE A 286 -20.71 -3.18 7.63
N LEU A 287 -20.40 -1.87 7.62
CA LEU A 287 -19.14 -1.32 8.13
C LEU A 287 -19.13 -1.17 9.65
N ALA A 288 -20.29 -1.19 10.31
CA ALA A 288 -20.38 -1.24 11.77
C ALA A 288 -19.68 -2.49 12.35
N MET A 289 -19.59 -3.59 11.58
CA MET A 289 -18.90 -4.82 11.99
C MET A 289 -17.40 -4.59 12.26
N VAL A 290 -16.78 -3.66 11.56
CA VAL A 290 -15.37 -3.28 11.75
C VAL A 290 -15.21 -1.95 12.49
N GLY A 291 -16.30 -1.38 13.01
CA GLY A 291 -16.31 -0.17 13.80
C GLY A 291 -16.15 1.13 12.99
N LEU A 292 -16.40 1.09 11.69
CA LEU A 292 -16.37 2.27 10.82
C LEU A 292 -17.77 2.88 10.64
N PRO A 293 -17.87 4.19 10.31
CA PRO A 293 -19.14 4.80 9.94
C PRO A 293 -19.65 4.21 8.62
N LYS A 294 -20.97 4.15 8.47
CA LYS A 294 -21.65 3.56 7.30
C LYS A 294 -21.17 4.09 5.95
N ASN A 295 -20.77 5.37 5.90
CA ASN A 295 -20.28 6.06 4.69
C ASN A 295 -18.74 6.11 4.60
N ALA A 296 -18.02 5.25 5.31
CA ALA A 296 -16.55 5.28 5.35
C ALA A 296 -15.92 5.16 3.96
N MET A 297 -16.37 4.21 3.15
CA MET A 297 -15.79 4.01 1.82
C MET A 297 -16.17 5.13 0.85
N TYR A 298 -17.39 5.71 0.98
CA TYR A 298 -17.72 6.95 0.28
C TYR A 298 -16.74 8.07 0.63
N ASN A 299 -16.44 8.27 1.92
CA ASN A 299 -15.50 9.30 2.38
C ASN A 299 -14.10 9.07 1.82
N ALA A 300 -13.61 7.82 1.81
CA ALA A 300 -12.31 7.46 1.26
C ALA A 300 -12.21 7.82 -0.23
N ILE A 301 -13.19 7.40 -1.03
CA ILE A 301 -13.22 7.68 -2.48
C ILE A 301 -13.41 9.17 -2.75
N LYS A 302 -14.27 9.84 -1.99
CA LYS A 302 -14.51 11.29 -2.13
C LYS A 302 -13.27 12.11 -1.80
N ALA A 303 -12.42 11.65 -0.92
CA ALA A 303 -11.18 12.33 -0.52
C ALA A 303 -10.13 12.36 -1.65
N GLY A 304 -9.73 11.21 -2.16
CA GLY A 304 -8.61 11.05 -3.10
C GLY A 304 -9.01 10.68 -4.53
N GLY A 305 -10.24 10.21 -4.73
CA GLY A 305 -10.67 9.55 -5.96
C GLY A 305 -10.55 8.03 -5.85
N ASN A 306 -10.79 7.34 -6.97
CA ASN A 306 -10.57 5.91 -7.08
C ASN A 306 -9.07 5.58 -7.29
N TYR A 307 -8.72 4.29 -7.31
CA TYR A 307 -7.33 3.85 -7.50
C TYR A 307 -6.72 4.42 -8.80
N GLY A 308 -7.47 4.45 -9.91
CA GLY A 308 -6.99 5.00 -11.18
C GLY A 308 -6.69 6.49 -11.11
N GLU A 309 -7.53 7.28 -10.43
CA GLU A 309 -7.29 8.71 -10.22
C GLU A 309 -6.04 8.94 -9.34
N ILE A 310 -5.89 8.16 -8.27
CA ILE A 310 -4.70 8.22 -7.40
C ILE A 310 -3.45 7.86 -8.21
N PHE A 311 -3.50 6.82 -9.03
CA PHE A 311 -2.39 6.42 -9.90
C PHE A 311 -2.01 7.54 -10.88
N GLU A 312 -2.98 8.07 -11.63
CA GLU A 312 -2.74 9.11 -12.64
C GLU A 312 -2.15 10.39 -12.03
N ASN A 313 -2.63 10.77 -10.85
CA ASN A 313 -2.17 11.97 -10.16
C ASN A 313 -0.73 11.86 -9.63
N ASN A 314 -0.26 10.67 -9.33
CA ASN A 314 1.03 10.48 -8.65
C ASN A 314 2.10 9.78 -9.51
N LEU A 315 1.70 8.91 -10.43
CA LEU A 315 2.61 8.06 -11.21
C LEU A 315 2.35 8.16 -12.73
N GLY A 316 1.11 8.42 -13.13
CA GLY A 316 0.66 8.45 -14.52
C GLY A 316 1.01 9.74 -15.24
N ALA A 317 0.33 9.98 -16.35
CA ALA A 317 0.61 11.10 -17.26
C ALA A 317 0.45 12.48 -16.60
N THR A 318 -0.50 12.63 -15.66
CA THR A 318 -0.75 13.91 -15.00
C THR A 318 0.31 14.27 -13.94
N SER A 319 1.07 13.29 -13.45
CA SER A 319 2.13 13.50 -12.45
C SER A 319 3.43 14.05 -13.04
N GLY A 320 3.62 13.96 -14.36
CA GLY A 320 4.89 14.22 -15.01
C GLY A 320 5.89 13.05 -14.99
N ILE A 321 5.66 12.01 -14.17
CA ILE A 321 6.47 10.78 -14.15
C ILE A 321 6.15 9.90 -15.37
N ASN A 322 4.87 9.90 -15.76
CA ASN A 322 4.37 9.25 -16.97
C ASN A 322 4.60 7.73 -17.05
N ILE A 323 4.39 7.04 -15.93
CA ILE A 323 4.43 5.58 -15.89
C ILE A 323 3.13 5.03 -16.47
N GLU A 324 3.23 4.10 -17.41
CA GLU A 324 2.08 3.36 -17.93
C GLU A 324 1.54 2.37 -16.89
N ARG A 325 0.22 2.18 -16.86
CA ARG A 325 -0.43 1.27 -15.92
C ARG A 325 0.07 -0.18 -16.06
N GLY A 326 0.25 -0.68 -17.26
CA GLY A 326 0.69 -2.05 -17.51
C GLY A 326 -0.10 -3.07 -16.69
N VAL A 327 0.60 -3.92 -15.94
CA VAL A 327 -0.01 -4.90 -15.03
C VAL A 327 -0.81 -4.25 -13.90
N ASN A 328 -0.53 -3.00 -13.57
CA ASN A 328 -1.27 -2.21 -12.56
C ASN A 328 -2.60 -1.66 -13.09
N ALA A 329 -3.02 -1.97 -14.30
CA ALA A 329 -4.35 -1.68 -14.78
C ALA A 329 -5.39 -2.60 -14.11
N SER A 330 -6.65 -2.12 -14.04
CA SER A 330 -7.77 -2.97 -13.62
C SER A 330 -7.86 -4.23 -14.50
N TRP A 331 -8.28 -5.34 -13.92
CA TRP A 331 -8.49 -6.60 -14.65
C TRP A 331 -9.45 -6.43 -15.85
N THR A 332 -10.41 -5.51 -15.76
CA THR A 332 -11.32 -5.18 -16.86
C THR A 332 -10.64 -4.45 -18.02
N LYS A 333 -9.40 -3.96 -17.81
CA LYS A 333 -8.58 -3.25 -18.79
C LYS A 333 -7.28 -4.01 -19.13
N GLY A 334 -7.23 -5.31 -18.83
CA GLY A 334 -6.11 -6.19 -19.17
C GLY A 334 -4.97 -6.22 -18.17
N GLY A 335 -5.08 -5.56 -17.02
CA GLY A 335 -4.15 -5.65 -15.90
C GLY A 335 -4.50 -6.78 -14.93
N ILE A 336 -3.89 -6.78 -13.75
CA ILE A 336 -4.11 -7.79 -12.71
C ILE A 336 -4.65 -7.21 -11.40
N LEU A 337 -4.94 -5.91 -11.35
CA LEU A 337 -5.63 -5.33 -10.20
C LEU A 337 -7.07 -5.84 -10.14
N TYR A 338 -7.34 -6.59 -9.09
CA TYR A 338 -8.59 -7.30 -8.88
C TYR A 338 -8.96 -7.23 -7.41
N SER A 339 -10.16 -6.72 -7.11
CA SER A 339 -10.70 -6.67 -5.75
C SER A 339 -11.73 -7.76 -5.52
N PRO A 340 -11.77 -8.39 -4.32
CA PRO A 340 -12.93 -9.17 -3.91
C PRO A 340 -14.20 -8.32 -3.89
N PRO A 341 -15.40 -8.91 -4.13
CA PRO A 341 -16.65 -8.17 -4.15
C PRO A 341 -17.02 -7.63 -2.77
N PHE A 342 -17.59 -6.44 -2.72
CA PHE A 342 -18.02 -5.76 -1.50
C PHE A 342 -19.41 -6.27 -1.06
N ARG A 343 -19.43 -7.36 -0.26
CA ARG A 343 -20.66 -8.05 0.15
C ARG A 343 -20.70 -8.37 1.64
#